data_ab29bb1e0375e5a460c1af83583815b1
#
_entry.id   ab29bb1e0375e5a460c1af83583815b1
#
_cell.length_a   1.000
_cell.length_b   1.000
_cell.length_c   1.000
_cell.angle_alpha   90.00
_cell.angle_beta   90.00
_cell.angle_gamma   90.00
#
_symmetry.space_group_name_H-M   'P 1'
#
loop_
_entity.id
_entity.type
_entity.pdbx_description
1 polymer ?
#
loop_
_entity_poly.entity_id
_entity_poly.type
_entity_poly.pdbx_seq_one_letter_code
_entity_poly.pdbx_strand_id
1 'polypeptide(L)'
;NTINSKYRGRVQLDIIGIGDNTLNLLQKVKQKVAKSSNIYKHVWIVYDTDDFPAQNIDKVVDLCHTYSNEETTYHALWSNQCIELWFLLHFSFIHSDLHRQEYWAKLSSCLAKLNTSEYKKNRSDMYQLLEPYMEQAISNAKKLANINKGKKASQSTPGTEVYRLIEKLLPYLK
;
A
#
# COMPACT_ATOMS: atom_id res chain seq x y z
N ASN A 1 5.11 3.66 13.08
CA ASN A 1 6.02 4.49 13.90
C ASN A 1 7.46 4.50 13.38
N THR A 2 8.01 3.38 12.89
CA THR A 2 9.41 3.29 12.44
C THR A 2 9.67 4.17 11.22
N ILE A 3 8.78 4.20 10.24
CA ILE A 3 8.89 5.07 9.06
C ILE A 3 8.88 6.53 9.51
N ASN A 4 7.96 6.92 10.39
CA ASN A 4 7.83 8.30 10.84
C ASN A 4 9.09 8.81 11.57
N SER A 5 9.78 7.97 12.33
CA SER A 5 11.03 8.35 13.01
C SER A 5 12.18 8.63 12.03
N LYS A 6 12.28 7.87 10.92
CA LYS A 6 13.30 8.07 9.89
C LYS A 6 13.12 9.37 9.09
N TYR A 7 11.88 9.86 8.95
CA TYR A 7 11.57 11.07 8.17
C TYR A 7 11.50 12.36 9.01
N ARG A 8 11.76 12.27 10.32
CA ARG A 8 11.63 13.40 11.24
C ARG A 8 12.48 14.61 10.78
N GLY A 9 11.81 15.76 10.59
CA GLY A 9 12.43 17.02 10.16
C GLY A 9 12.64 17.19 8.66
N ARG A 10 12.38 16.15 7.83
CA ARG A 10 12.48 16.26 6.36
C ARG A 10 11.12 16.26 5.67
N VAL A 11 10.18 15.51 6.22
CA VAL A 11 8.79 15.44 5.78
C VAL A 11 7.91 15.21 7.01
N GLN A 12 6.76 15.86 7.07
CA GLN A 12 5.76 15.61 8.10
C GLN A 12 4.81 14.54 7.60
N LEU A 13 4.63 13.48 8.39
CA LEU A 13 3.73 12.37 8.11
C LEU A 13 2.69 12.25 9.21
N ASP A 14 1.41 12.34 8.83
CA ASP A 14 0.26 12.01 9.67
C ASP A 14 -0.26 10.64 9.28
N ILE A 15 0.00 9.63 10.11
CA ILE A 15 -0.40 8.24 9.85
C ILE A 15 -1.60 7.89 10.71
N ILE A 16 -2.71 7.52 10.06
CA ILE A 16 -3.98 7.24 10.73
C ILE A 16 -4.49 5.86 10.30
N GLY A 17 -4.64 4.96 11.27
CA GLY A 17 -5.37 3.69 11.07
C GLY A 17 -6.86 3.93 11.30
N ILE A 18 -7.70 3.65 10.31
CA ILE A 18 -9.17 3.88 10.40
C ILE A 18 -9.91 2.56 10.54
N GLY A 19 -9.41 1.47 9.93
CA GLY A 19 -10.02 0.13 10.03
C GLY A 19 -11.42 0.08 9.43
N ASP A 20 -11.62 0.63 8.24
CA ASP A 20 -12.93 0.70 7.58
C ASP A 20 -12.85 0.16 6.14
N ASN A 21 -14.02 -0.04 5.53
CA ASN A 21 -14.10 -0.43 4.12
C ASN A 21 -13.69 0.72 3.17
N THR A 22 -13.43 0.36 1.92
CA THR A 22 -12.84 1.21 0.88
C THR A 22 -13.46 2.61 0.74
N LEU A 23 -14.77 2.72 0.54
CA LEU A 23 -15.45 4.01 0.33
C LEU A 23 -15.59 4.81 1.61
N ASN A 24 -15.94 4.15 2.73
CA ASN A 24 -16.03 4.82 4.04
C ASN A 24 -14.68 5.33 4.50
N LEU A 25 -13.60 4.56 4.26
CA LEU A 25 -12.23 5.00 4.53
C LEU A 25 -11.94 6.33 3.84
N LEU A 26 -12.20 6.43 2.53
CA LEU A 26 -11.95 7.65 1.76
C LEU A 26 -12.77 8.82 2.29
N GLN A 27 -14.05 8.62 2.61
CA GLN A 27 -14.92 9.68 3.15
C GLN A 27 -14.43 10.19 4.52
N LYS A 28 -14.03 9.25 5.41
CA LYS A 28 -13.48 9.63 6.72
C LYS A 28 -12.17 10.40 6.60
N VAL A 29 -11.29 9.99 5.67
CA VAL A 29 -10.04 10.72 5.39
C VAL A 29 -10.35 12.12 4.87
N LYS A 30 -11.26 12.26 3.90
CA LYS A 30 -11.67 13.58 3.39
C LYS A 30 -12.18 14.51 4.49
N GLN A 31 -13.02 13.99 5.38
CA GLN A 31 -13.52 14.76 6.54
C GLN A 31 -12.39 15.16 7.51
N LYS A 32 -11.40 14.28 7.75
CA LYS A 32 -10.25 14.59 8.60
C LYS A 32 -9.36 15.67 7.97
N VAL A 33 -9.08 15.56 6.69
CA VAL A 33 -8.32 16.58 5.93
C VAL A 33 -9.02 17.93 6.00
N ALA A 34 -10.33 17.97 5.75
CA ALA A 34 -11.11 19.20 5.79
C ALA A 34 -11.18 19.87 7.18
N LYS A 35 -11.07 19.09 8.26
CA LYS A 35 -11.06 19.59 9.65
C LYS A 35 -9.67 19.92 10.17
N SER A 36 -8.63 19.57 9.44
CA SER A 36 -7.24 19.80 9.86
C SER A 36 -6.83 21.26 9.60
N SER A 37 -6.05 21.81 10.50
CA SER A 37 -5.33 23.08 10.25
C SER A 37 -4.08 22.91 9.36
N ASN A 38 -3.66 21.66 9.14
CA ASN A 38 -2.53 21.36 8.28
C ASN A 38 -2.95 21.28 6.81
N ILE A 39 -2.11 21.80 5.92
CA ILE A 39 -2.27 21.63 4.47
C ILE A 39 -1.44 20.38 4.07
N TYR A 40 -2.13 19.39 3.50
CA TYR A 40 -1.49 18.16 3.03
C TYR A 40 -1.24 18.24 1.53
N LYS A 41 0.01 18.17 1.10
CA LYS A 41 0.34 18.08 -0.35
C LYS A 41 -0.08 16.75 -0.96
N HIS A 42 -0.01 15.67 -0.17
CA HIS A 42 -0.38 14.32 -0.60
C HIS A 42 -1.20 13.63 0.46
N VAL A 43 -2.29 13.02 0.06
CA VAL A 43 -3.16 12.17 0.88
C VAL A 43 -3.16 10.77 0.29
N TRP A 44 -2.71 9.77 1.06
CA TRP A 44 -2.54 8.41 0.62
C TRP A 44 -3.57 7.50 1.27
N ILE A 45 -4.45 6.91 0.47
CA ILE A 45 -5.49 5.98 0.92
C ILE A 45 -4.97 4.57 0.67
N VAL A 46 -4.49 3.90 1.72
CA VAL A 46 -3.94 2.55 1.64
C VAL A 46 -5.00 1.55 2.08
N TYR A 47 -5.35 0.61 1.19
CA TYR A 47 -6.41 -0.37 1.46
C TYR A 47 -6.18 -1.69 0.73
N ASP A 48 -6.71 -2.75 1.33
CA ASP A 48 -6.82 -4.07 0.71
C ASP A 48 -8.11 -4.10 -0.14
N THR A 49 -8.06 -4.75 -1.29
CA THR A 49 -9.30 -4.89 -2.10
C THR A 49 -10.18 -6.01 -1.58
N ASP A 50 -9.58 -7.01 -0.93
CA ASP A 50 -10.28 -8.15 -0.34
C ASP A 50 -11.40 -8.71 -1.27
N ASP A 51 -12.58 -8.97 -0.70
CA ASP A 51 -13.77 -9.41 -1.42
C ASP A 51 -14.76 -8.25 -1.66
N PHE A 52 -14.28 -7.00 -1.68
CA PHE A 52 -15.14 -5.85 -1.93
C PHE A 52 -15.65 -5.84 -3.39
N PRO A 53 -16.88 -5.33 -3.61
CA PRO A 53 -17.42 -5.19 -4.95
C PRO A 53 -16.50 -4.37 -5.87
N ALA A 54 -16.23 -4.88 -7.08
CA ALA A 54 -15.35 -4.25 -8.07
C ALA A 54 -15.67 -2.76 -8.27
N GLN A 55 -16.93 -2.41 -8.35
CA GLN A 55 -17.40 -1.03 -8.49
C GLN A 55 -16.96 -0.11 -7.33
N ASN A 56 -16.86 -0.63 -6.10
CA ASN A 56 -16.42 0.15 -4.95
C ASN A 56 -14.91 0.38 -4.99
N ILE A 57 -14.14 -0.64 -5.40
CA ILE A 57 -12.69 -0.55 -5.57
C ILE A 57 -12.35 0.52 -6.61
N ASP A 58 -12.98 0.45 -7.80
CA ASP A 58 -12.73 1.38 -8.89
C ASP A 58 -13.18 2.81 -8.54
N LYS A 59 -14.32 2.94 -7.84
CA LYS A 59 -14.85 4.24 -7.43
C LYS A 59 -13.92 5.00 -6.47
N VAL A 60 -13.16 4.31 -5.61
CA VAL A 60 -12.15 4.98 -4.76
C VAL A 60 -11.09 5.64 -5.61
N VAL A 61 -10.62 4.99 -6.66
CA VAL A 61 -9.64 5.55 -7.59
C VAL A 61 -10.18 6.81 -8.26
N ASP A 62 -11.40 6.72 -8.82
CA ASP A 62 -12.06 7.85 -9.49
C ASP A 62 -12.28 9.04 -8.54
N LEU A 63 -12.71 8.75 -7.30
CA LEU A 63 -12.92 9.81 -6.29
C LEU A 63 -11.60 10.43 -5.83
N CYS A 64 -10.50 9.68 -5.74
CA CYS A 64 -9.18 10.25 -5.47
C CYS A 64 -8.78 11.26 -6.56
N HIS A 65 -9.03 10.94 -7.83
CA HIS A 65 -8.83 11.91 -8.92
C HIS A 65 -9.72 13.14 -8.77
N THR A 66 -11.01 12.94 -8.51
CA THR A 66 -11.98 14.03 -8.34
C THR A 66 -11.67 14.97 -7.17
N TYR A 67 -11.12 14.43 -6.08
CA TYR A 67 -10.78 15.20 -4.87
C TYR A 67 -9.44 15.90 -4.95
N SER A 68 -8.60 15.52 -5.90
CA SER A 68 -7.30 16.17 -6.14
C SER A 68 -7.49 17.56 -6.75
N ASN A 69 -6.66 18.52 -6.30
CA ASN A 69 -6.60 19.89 -6.78
C ASN A 69 -5.13 20.38 -6.81
N GLU A 70 -4.92 21.67 -7.04
CA GLU A 70 -3.58 22.26 -7.12
C GLU A 70 -2.80 22.15 -5.81
N GLU A 71 -3.47 22.16 -4.65
CA GLU A 71 -2.84 22.14 -3.33
C GLU A 71 -2.66 20.71 -2.82
N THR A 72 -3.63 19.81 -3.04
CA THR A 72 -3.70 18.48 -2.45
C THR A 72 -3.95 17.41 -3.51
N THR A 73 -3.07 16.43 -3.58
CA THR A 73 -3.25 15.24 -4.45
C THR A 73 -3.66 14.04 -3.61
N TYR A 74 -4.78 13.42 -3.94
CA TYR A 74 -5.27 12.17 -3.34
C TYR A 74 -4.78 10.98 -4.17
N HIS A 75 -4.30 9.94 -3.49
CA HIS A 75 -3.76 8.74 -4.09
C HIS A 75 -4.47 7.50 -3.56
N ALA A 76 -5.04 6.70 -4.42
CA ALA A 76 -5.55 5.37 -4.08
C ALA A 76 -4.40 4.35 -4.17
N LEU A 77 -4.04 3.73 -3.06
CA LEU A 77 -3.01 2.70 -2.98
C LEU A 77 -3.64 1.38 -2.54
N TRP A 78 -4.10 0.65 -3.51
CA TRP A 78 -4.73 -0.65 -3.29
C TRP A 78 -3.71 -1.80 -3.41
N SER A 79 -4.01 -2.91 -2.76
CA SER A 79 -3.36 -4.20 -2.97
C SER A 79 -4.42 -5.27 -3.24
N ASN A 80 -4.32 -5.98 -4.32
CA ASN A 80 -5.26 -7.01 -4.70
C ASN A 80 -4.63 -8.41 -4.49
N GLN A 81 -5.11 -9.23 -3.56
CA GLN A 81 -6.23 -8.98 -2.64
C GLN A 81 -5.85 -8.18 -1.39
N CYS A 82 -4.62 -8.30 -0.91
CA CYS A 82 -4.19 -7.81 0.40
C CYS A 82 -2.73 -7.32 0.37
N ILE A 83 -2.35 -6.57 1.41
CA ILE A 83 -1.00 -5.98 1.57
C ILE A 83 0.11 -7.04 1.56
N GLU A 84 -0.19 -8.29 1.90
CA GLU A 84 0.79 -9.38 1.90
C GLU A 84 1.36 -9.65 0.50
N LEU A 85 0.65 -9.32 -0.58
CA LEU A 85 1.23 -9.31 -1.92
C LEU A 85 2.46 -8.39 -1.96
N TRP A 86 2.33 -7.16 -1.47
CA TRP A 86 3.45 -6.22 -1.40
C TRP A 86 4.62 -6.81 -0.60
N PHE A 87 4.36 -7.44 0.55
CA PHE A 87 5.40 -8.07 1.35
C PHE A 87 6.10 -9.22 0.61
N LEU A 88 5.37 -10.04 -0.12
CA LEU A 88 5.96 -11.14 -0.90
C LEU A 88 6.81 -10.66 -2.08
N LEU A 89 6.48 -9.52 -2.68
CA LEU A 89 7.25 -8.95 -3.78
C LEU A 89 8.68 -8.57 -3.38
N HIS A 90 8.99 -8.44 -2.09
CA HIS A 90 10.35 -8.29 -1.57
C HIS A 90 11.20 -9.54 -1.79
N PHE A 91 10.59 -10.72 -1.81
CA PHE A 91 11.31 -12.00 -1.87
C PHE A 91 11.24 -12.63 -3.27
N SER A 92 10.13 -12.46 -3.97
CA SER A 92 9.90 -13.10 -5.27
C SER A 92 8.88 -12.36 -6.11
N PHE A 93 8.97 -12.56 -7.43
CA PHE A 93 7.94 -12.06 -8.35
C PHE A 93 6.72 -12.99 -8.31
N ILE A 94 5.58 -12.46 -7.87
CA ILE A 94 4.30 -13.16 -7.82
C ILE A 94 3.43 -12.65 -8.97
N HIS A 95 3.12 -13.52 -9.92
CA HIS A 95 2.32 -13.21 -11.11
C HIS A 95 1.05 -14.03 -11.21
N SER A 96 0.83 -14.94 -10.26
CA SER A 96 -0.38 -15.75 -10.17
C SER A 96 -1.38 -15.07 -9.23
N ASP A 97 -2.64 -15.13 -9.59
CA ASP A 97 -3.72 -14.75 -8.68
C ASP A 97 -3.82 -15.80 -7.56
N LEU A 98 -3.61 -15.36 -6.33
CA LEU A 98 -3.58 -16.22 -5.16
C LEU A 98 -4.63 -15.74 -4.15
N HIS A 99 -5.25 -16.69 -3.47
CA HIS A 99 -6.09 -16.37 -2.31
C HIS A 99 -5.22 -15.90 -1.13
N ARG A 100 -5.75 -14.99 -0.28
CA ARG A 100 -5.01 -14.41 0.85
C ARG A 100 -4.31 -15.42 1.77
N GLN A 101 -4.90 -16.61 1.97
CA GLN A 101 -4.30 -17.67 2.77
C GLN A 101 -3.00 -18.20 2.16
N GLU A 102 -2.92 -18.26 0.83
CA GLU A 102 -1.72 -18.69 0.13
C GLU A 102 -0.60 -17.63 0.25
N TYR A 103 -0.96 -16.34 0.26
CA TYR A 103 -0.01 -15.26 0.56
C TYR A 103 0.60 -15.43 1.94
N TRP A 104 -0.20 -15.73 2.96
CA TRP A 104 0.29 -15.93 4.33
C TRP A 104 1.23 -17.12 4.45
N ALA A 105 0.88 -18.26 3.86
CA ALA A 105 1.70 -19.45 3.85
C ALA A 105 3.06 -19.21 3.15
N LYS A 106 3.03 -18.56 1.98
CA LYS A 106 4.26 -18.21 1.24
C LYS A 106 5.12 -17.22 2.03
N LEU A 107 4.50 -16.21 2.66
CA LEU A 107 5.23 -15.22 3.46
C LEU A 107 5.88 -15.84 4.68
N SER A 108 5.18 -16.73 5.39
CA SER A 108 5.75 -17.51 6.50
C SER A 108 6.97 -18.33 6.05
N SER A 109 6.88 -18.98 4.88
CA SER A 109 8.00 -19.72 4.30
C SER A 109 9.20 -18.84 3.95
N CYS A 110 8.95 -17.61 3.45
CA CYS A 110 10.01 -16.65 3.19
C CYS A 110 10.69 -16.16 4.48
N LEU A 111 9.90 -15.85 5.51
CA LEU A 111 10.40 -15.40 6.80
C LEU A 111 11.20 -16.48 7.53
N ALA A 112 10.79 -17.75 7.43
CA ALA A 112 11.54 -18.87 7.98
C ALA A 112 12.96 -18.95 7.43
N LYS A 113 13.16 -18.61 6.13
CA LYS A 113 14.50 -18.54 5.53
C LYS A 113 15.39 -17.43 6.10
N LEU A 114 14.78 -16.43 6.72
CA LEU A 114 15.47 -15.35 7.44
C LEU A 114 15.69 -15.69 8.93
N ASN A 115 15.47 -16.93 9.33
CA ASN A 115 15.56 -17.39 10.73
C ASN A 115 14.65 -16.58 11.68
N THR A 116 13.48 -16.15 11.20
CA THR A 116 12.50 -15.43 12.00
C THR A 116 11.23 -16.27 12.20
N SER A 117 10.37 -15.85 13.15
CA SER A 117 9.10 -16.51 13.40
C SER A 117 8.14 -16.37 12.21
N GLU A 118 7.13 -17.22 12.13
CA GLU A 118 6.07 -17.20 11.14
C GLU A 118 5.40 -15.83 11.01
N TYR A 119 4.81 -15.58 9.85
CA TYR A 119 4.05 -14.37 9.60
C TYR A 119 2.85 -14.26 10.53
N LYS A 120 2.70 -13.09 11.14
CA LYS A 120 1.51 -12.68 11.90
C LYS A 120 1.09 -11.29 11.43
N LYS A 121 -0.22 -11.08 11.23
CA LYS A 121 -0.76 -9.84 10.64
C LYS A 121 -0.31 -8.55 11.36
N ASN A 122 -0.10 -8.59 12.68
CA ASN A 122 0.29 -7.43 13.48
C ASN A 122 1.78 -7.42 13.86
N ARG A 123 2.62 -8.03 13.05
CA ARG A 123 4.06 -8.12 13.28
C ARG A 123 4.71 -6.73 13.17
N SER A 124 5.32 -6.24 14.25
CA SER A 124 5.85 -4.88 14.36
C SER A 124 7.20 -4.66 13.65
N ASP A 125 7.96 -5.74 13.41
CA ASP A 125 9.29 -5.72 12.80
C ASP A 125 9.27 -5.96 11.27
N MET A 126 8.09 -6.05 10.65
CA MET A 126 7.97 -6.32 9.20
C MET A 126 8.77 -5.35 8.36
N TYR A 127 8.75 -4.05 8.67
CA TYR A 127 9.48 -3.06 7.88
C TYR A 127 11.00 -3.34 7.90
N GLN A 128 11.57 -3.61 9.08
CA GLN A 128 12.99 -3.89 9.23
C GLN A 128 13.42 -5.16 8.46
N LEU A 129 12.58 -6.18 8.47
CA LEU A 129 12.84 -7.43 7.73
C LEU A 129 12.77 -7.26 6.22
N LEU A 130 11.90 -6.38 5.74
CA LEU A 130 11.66 -6.14 4.32
C LEU A 130 12.59 -5.06 3.72
N GLU A 131 13.07 -4.12 4.53
CA GLU A 131 13.86 -2.97 4.08
C GLU A 131 15.06 -3.35 3.19
N PRO A 132 15.85 -4.41 3.46
CA PRO A 132 16.97 -4.82 2.59
C PRO A 132 16.54 -5.23 1.18
N TYR A 133 15.28 -5.59 0.97
CA TYR A 133 14.73 -6.09 -0.29
C TYR A 133 13.82 -5.07 -0.99
N MET A 134 13.82 -3.82 -0.53
CA MET A 134 12.88 -2.79 -0.99
C MET A 134 12.98 -2.52 -2.50
N GLU A 135 14.19 -2.43 -3.05
CA GLU A 135 14.38 -2.22 -4.48
C GLU A 135 13.80 -3.37 -5.32
N GLN A 136 13.96 -4.60 -4.84
CA GLN A 136 13.37 -5.78 -5.49
C GLN A 136 11.85 -5.71 -5.49
N ALA A 137 11.24 -5.31 -4.37
CA ALA A 137 9.79 -5.17 -4.26
C ALA A 137 9.24 -4.10 -5.23
N ILE A 138 9.89 -2.94 -5.30
CA ILE A 138 9.52 -1.87 -6.22
C ILE A 138 9.62 -2.36 -7.67
N SER A 139 10.72 -3.03 -8.04
CA SER A 139 10.91 -3.59 -9.37
C SER A 139 9.80 -4.58 -9.73
N ASN A 140 9.49 -5.51 -8.82
CA ASN A 140 8.46 -6.52 -9.01
C ASN A 140 7.06 -5.90 -9.11
N ALA A 141 6.73 -4.92 -8.26
CA ALA A 141 5.45 -4.21 -8.32
C ALA A 141 5.27 -3.45 -9.64
N LYS A 142 6.33 -2.80 -10.14
CA LYS A 142 6.31 -2.15 -11.46
C LYS A 142 6.09 -3.12 -12.62
N LYS A 143 6.66 -4.33 -12.54
CA LYS A 143 6.37 -5.38 -13.54
C LYS A 143 4.89 -5.75 -13.52
N LEU A 144 4.28 -5.91 -12.34
CA LEU A 144 2.84 -6.16 -12.22
C LEU A 144 2.01 -4.98 -12.76
N ALA A 145 2.39 -3.75 -12.42
CA ALA A 145 1.72 -2.56 -12.95
C ALA A 145 1.77 -2.50 -14.49
N ASN A 146 2.89 -2.90 -15.08
CA ASN A 146 3.03 -2.97 -16.53
C ASN A 146 2.15 -4.08 -17.16
N ILE A 147 2.09 -5.25 -16.54
CA ILE A 147 1.19 -6.36 -16.97
C ILE A 147 -0.29 -5.95 -16.88
N ASN A 148 -0.63 -5.16 -15.88
CA ASN A 148 -1.99 -4.68 -15.65
C ASN A 148 -2.31 -3.33 -16.31
N LYS A 149 -1.41 -2.82 -17.15
CA LYS A 149 -1.60 -1.53 -17.82
C LYS A 149 -2.92 -1.48 -18.58
N GLY A 150 -3.71 -0.44 -18.32
CA GLY A 150 -5.03 -0.23 -18.93
C GLY A 150 -6.19 -0.97 -18.27
N LYS A 151 -5.93 -1.82 -17.28
CA LYS A 151 -6.98 -2.44 -16.47
C LYS A 151 -7.40 -1.50 -15.33
N LYS A 152 -8.64 -1.68 -14.87
CA LYS A 152 -9.12 -1.03 -13.63
C LYS A 152 -8.48 -1.66 -12.40
N ALA A 153 -8.50 -0.97 -11.27
CA ALA A 153 -7.96 -1.49 -10.01
C ALA A 153 -8.56 -2.86 -9.62
N SER A 154 -9.87 -3.01 -9.77
CA SER A 154 -10.59 -4.26 -9.51
C SER A 154 -10.19 -5.43 -10.44
N GLN A 155 -9.63 -5.15 -11.59
CA GLN A 155 -9.20 -6.14 -12.61
C GLN A 155 -7.70 -6.41 -12.57
N SER A 156 -6.96 -5.66 -11.77
CA SER A 156 -5.50 -5.73 -11.68
C SER A 156 -5.09 -6.75 -10.63
N THR A 157 -5.18 -8.04 -10.98
CA THR A 157 -4.87 -9.15 -10.08
C THR A 157 -3.83 -10.10 -10.70
N PRO A 158 -2.74 -10.42 -9.98
CA PRO A 158 -2.27 -9.72 -8.78
C PRO A 158 -1.78 -8.31 -9.11
N GLY A 159 -1.90 -7.38 -8.14
CA GLY A 159 -1.46 -6.01 -8.32
C GLY A 159 -1.41 -5.21 -7.01
N THR A 160 -0.50 -4.25 -6.95
CA THR A 160 -0.39 -3.34 -5.80
C THR A 160 0.18 -2.00 -6.22
N GLU A 161 -0.33 -0.91 -5.63
CA GLU A 161 0.14 0.46 -5.86
C GLU A 161 1.00 0.99 -4.70
N VAL A 162 1.28 0.17 -3.68
CA VAL A 162 2.03 0.58 -2.47
C VAL A 162 3.44 1.10 -2.82
N TYR A 163 4.07 0.57 -3.85
CA TYR A 163 5.40 1.01 -4.31
C TYR A 163 5.45 2.51 -4.61
N ARG A 164 4.35 3.13 -5.04
CA ARG A 164 4.29 4.58 -5.37
C ARG A 164 4.51 5.45 -4.14
N LEU A 165 3.95 5.06 -2.99
CA LEU A 165 4.21 5.75 -1.72
C LEU A 165 5.68 5.60 -1.32
N ILE A 166 6.22 4.39 -1.42
CA ILE A 166 7.60 4.11 -1.06
C ILE A 166 8.55 4.93 -1.93
N GLU A 167 8.38 4.94 -3.24
CA GLU A 167 9.20 5.76 -4.15
C GLU A 167 9.12 7.26 -3.82
N LYS A 168 7.94 7.75 -3.45
CA LYS A 168 7.76 9.15 -3.04
C LYS A 168 8.53 9.48 -1.77
N LEU A 169 8.67 8.53 -0.85
CA LEU A 169 9.35 8.71 0.43
C LEU A 169 10.85 8.46 0.39
N LEU A 170 11.35 7.59 -0.50
CA LEU A 170 12.77 7.22 -0.60
C LEU A 170 13.75 8.40 -0.64
N PRO A 171 13.50 9.52 -1.36
CA PRO A 171 14.41 10.67 -1.38
C PRO A 171 14.63 11.30 -0.02
N TYR A 172 13.73 11.08 0.94
CA TYR A 172 13.82 11.65 2.28
C TYR A 172 14.53 10.73 3.29
N LEU A 173 14.87 9.49 2.89
CA LEU A 173 15.57 8.50 3.73
C LEU A 173 17.10 8.66 3.71
N LYS A 174 17.63 9.45 2.79
CA LYS A 174 19.08 9.66 2.59
C LYS A 174 19.62 10.76 3.46
#